data_811980dcfa63529483c90fecaebc3732
#
_entry.id   811980dcfa63529483c90fecaebc3732
#
_cell.length_a   1.000
_cell.length_b   1.000
_cell.length_c   1.000
_cell.angle_alpha   90.00
_cell.angle_beta   90.00
_cell.angle_gamma   90.00
#
_symmetry.space_group_name_H-M   'P 1'
#
loop_
_entity.id
_entity.type
_entity.pdbx_description
1 polymer ?
#
loop_
_entity_poly.entity_id
_entity_poly.type
_entity_poly.pdbx_seq_one_letter_code
_entity_poly.pdbx_strand_id
1 'polypeptide(L)'
;MHPITISMNLFETLGLSAPLLEAIDDLGFERPSEVQQAAIPVLLEAPTDMVALAQTGTGKTAAFGFPLLQLIDPSQRITQGLILAPTRELCLQIASELKQYAKYMPQVHIVAIYGGVSIEEQARSLKKGAHIIVATPGRMQDMMRRELASIAHISYCVLDEADEMLNMGFYEDICSILSETPDGKNTWLFSATMPAEVAKIAKEFMYKPKEITIGHKNQASNNVLHECYIVNGRQRYEALKRLADANPSIFSVVFCRTKRDTQAVAEKLIEDGYNAAALHGDLSQNQRDLVMKGFRAKQIQMLVATDVAARGIDVDDITHVIHYQLPDEIETYTHRSGRTGRAGKSGVSMVILTKSEAKRIKTIEKIIQKTFEYKSIPSGMEICEIQLYHLANTIKDTQVNPAVNEYLPAIYDVLSGLNREELIQRMVAVEFNRFYNYYSKSKDLNAETTEGKSFSTEGETRYFINIGERDGYDWRLLKDFLRENIGLGKNDIFKVDVKDTFSFFNTEAEMTQLVLDTFADFKMDNRSIHIEISQQKSSGDKGKKDKRDKKDKKDKKERRDHKPADRRDKKGAPKRKDASDTFSKKRKKRK
;
A
#
# COMPACT_ATOMS: atom_id res chain seq x y z
N MET A 1 -42.51 -31.78 8.12
CA MET A 1 -41.94 -31.02 9.23
C MET A 1 -40.43 -31.14 9.11
N HIS A 2 -39.77 -30.14 8.54
CA HIS A 2 -38.29 -30.05 8.58
C HIS A 2 -37.91 -29.58 9.96
N PRO A 3 -36.89 -30.16 10.61
CA PRO A 3 -36.41 -29.65 11.86
C PRO A 3 -35.76 -28.27 11.57
N ILE A 4 -36.31 -27.23 12.18
CA ILE A 4 -35.65 -25.92 12.28
C ILE A 4 -34.42 -26.14 13.15
N THR A 5 -33.27 -26.35 12.53
CA THR A 5 -31.99 -26.29 13.22
C THR A 5 -31.82 -24.83 13.61
N ILE A 6 -32.15 -24.48 14.85
CA ILE A 6 -31.82 -23.20 15.46
C ILE A 6 -30.29 -23.19 15.51
N SER A 7 -29.67 -22.52 14.53
CA SER A 7 -28.25 -22.20 14.59
C SER A 7 -28.07 -21.23 15.76
N MET A 8 -27.56 -21.71 16.88
CA MET A 8 -27.23 -20.87 18.04
C MET A 8 -26.28 -19.78 17.54
N ASN A 9 -26.71 -18.52 17.62
CA ASN A 9 -25.85 -17.41 17.26
C ASN A 9 -24.65 -17.40 18.22
N LEU A 10 -23.45 -17.60 17.69
CA LEU A 10 -22.22 -17.69 18.52
C LEU A 10 -22.00 -16.44 19.38
N PHE A 11 -22.59 -15.29 19.01
CA PHE A 11 -22.55 -14.06 19.81
C PHE A 11 -23.38 -14.17 21.12
N GLU A 12 -24.41 -15.02 21.18
CA GLU A 12 -25.17 -15.26 22.42
C GLU A 12 -24.27 -15.81 23.53
N THR A 13 -23.29 -16.63 23.15
CA THR A 13 -22.34 -17.23 24.10
C THR A 13 -21.37 -16.20 24.72
N LEU A 14 -21.26 -15.00 24.15
CA LEU A 14 -20.41 -13.93 24.64
C LEU A 14 -21.05 -13.07 25.75
N GLY A 15 -22.32 -13.33 26.10
CA GLY A 15 -23.02 -12.60 27.15
C GLY A 15 -23.65 -11.27 26.72
N LEU A 16 -23.88 -11.09 25.42
CA LEU A 16 -24.51 -9.89 24.88
C LEU A 16 -26.02 -9.87 25.13
N SER A 17 -26.57 -8.69 25.36
CA SER A 17 -28.00 -8.46 25.58
C SER A 17 -28.82 -8.58 24.29
N ALA A 18 -30.12 -8.89 24.43
CA ALA A 18 -31.04 -9.09 23.30
C ALA A 18 -31.04 -7.93 22.27
N PRO A 19 -31.06 -6.62 22.67
CA PRO A 19 -31.00 -5.52 21.69
C PRO A 19 -29.72 -5.50 20.86
N LEU A 20 -28.59 -5.94 21.40
CA LEU A 20 -27.34 -6.02 20.67
C LEU A 20 -27.30 -7.22 19.74
N LEU A 21 -27.84 -8.37 20.17
CA LEU A 21 -27.94 -9.58 19.33
C LEU A 21 -28.84 -9.32 18.12
N GLU A 22 -29.95 -8.61 18.29
CA GLU A 22 -30.85 -8.22 17.20
C GLU A 22 -30.15 -7.29 16.19
N ALA A 23 -29.31 -6.36 16.68
CA ALA A 23 -28.50 -5.50 15.81
C ALA A 23 -27.41 -6.29 15.06
N ILE A 24 -26.81 -7.30 15.69
CA ILE A 24 -25.82 -8.20 15.11
C ILE A 24 -26.43 -9.01 13.95
N ASP A 25 -27.62 -9.54 14.15
CA ASP A 25 -28.35 -10.30 13.13
C ASP A 25 -28.71 -9.41 11.92
N ASP A 26 -29.18 -8.20 12.15
CA ASP A 26 -29.47 -7.22 11.09
C ASP A 26 -28.21 -6.82 10.29
N LEU A 27 -27.05 -6.79 10.94
CA LEU A 27 -25.77 -6.48 10.30
C LEU A 27 -25.17 -7.70 9.56
N GLY A 28 -25.77 -8.88 9.70
CA GLY A 28 -25.32 -10.11 9.04
C GLY A 28 -24.01 -10.67 9.61
N PHE A 29 -23.71 -10.42 10.89
CA PHE A 29 -22.53 -10.99 11.53
C PHE A 29 -22.79 -12.46 11.90
N GLU A 30 -22.17 -13.36 11.15
CA GLU A 30 -22.37 -14.81 11.35
C GLU A 30 -21.56 -15.38 12.52
N ARG A 31 -20.32 -14.91 12.69
CA ARG A 31 -19.39 -15.42 13.69
C ARG A 31 -18.55 -14.31 14.31
N PRO A 32 -18.36 -14.34 15.64
CA PRO A 32 -17.46 -13.41 16.28
C PRO A 32 -16.00 -13.69 15.87
N SER A 33 -15.23 -12.63 15.64
CA SER A 33 -13.80 -12.72 15.37
C SER A 33 -13.01 -13.13 16.63
N GLU A 34 -11.75 -13.55 16.45
CA GLU A 34 -10.90 -13.97 17.58
C GLU A 34 -10.78 -12.89 18.66
N VAL A 35 -10.61 -11.61 18.27
CA VAL A 35 -10.54 -10.50 19.23
C VAL A 35 -11.86 -10.29 19.96
N GLN A 36 -12.99 -10.47 19.28
CA GLN A 36 -14.32 -10.35 19.90
C GLN A 36 -14.55 -11.49 20.89
N GLN A 37 -14.23 -12.73 20.52
CA GLN A 37 -14.34 -13.90 21.40
C GLN A 37 -13.50 -13.76 22.67
N ALA A 38 -12.30 -13.19 22.54
CA ALA A 38 -11.40 -13.01 23.67
C ALA A 38 -11.74 -11.80 24.54
N ALA A 39 -12.16 -10.67 23.95
CA ALA A 39 -12.34 -9.42 24.67
C ALA A 39 -13.74 -9.25 25.27
N ILE A 40 -14.82 -9.57 24.52
CA ILE A 40 -16.19 -9.29 24.95
C ILE A 40 -16.54 -9.93 26.31
N PRO A 41 -16.32 -11.24 26.51
CA PRO A 41 -16.63 -11.87 27.80
C PRO A 41 -15.87 -11.26 28.96
N VAL A 42 -14.56 -10.96 28.77
CA VAL A 42 -13.70 -10.37 29.79
C VAL A 42 -14.17 -8.98 30.21
N LEU A 43 -14.62 -8.15 29.25
CA LEU A 43 -15.10 -6.80 29.50
C LEU A 43 -16.49 -6.77 30.15
N LEU A 44 -17.29 -7.82 29.95
CA LEU A 44 -18.64 -7.95 30.53
C LEU A 44 -18.62 -8.63 31.92
N GLU A 45 -17.62 -9.47 32.21
CA GLU A 45 -17.57 -10.25 33.44
C GLU A 45 -17.40 -9.34 34.69
N ALA A 46 -16.46 -8.40 34.63
CA ALA A 46 -16.19 -7.49 35.75
C ALA A 46 -15.52 -6.18 35.24
N PRO A 47 -15.70 -5.06 35.96
CA PRO A 47 -14.94 -3.85 35.69
C PRO A 47 -13.43 -4.14 35.67
N THR A 48 -12.79 -3.92 34.54
CA THR A 48 -11.38 -4.24 34.36
C THR A 48 -10.72 -3.35 33.31
N ASP A 49 -9.45 -3.06 33.49
CA ASP A 49 -8.63 -2.49 32.44
C ASP A 49 -8.17 -3.58 31.48
N MET A 50 -8.03 -3.25 30.19
CA MET A 50 -7.63 -4.23 29.18
C MET A 50 -6.65 -3.63 28.19
N VAL A 51 -5.63 -4.40 27.83
CA VAL A 51 -4.77 -4.18 26.65
C VAL A 51 -5.04 -5.27 25.64
N ALA A 52 -5.58 -4.91 24.48
CA ALA A 52 -5.86 -5.81 23.38
C ALA A 52 -4.93 -5.51 22.19
N LEU A 53 -4.00 -6.40 21.91
CA LEU A 53 -3.11 -6.32 20.78
C LEU A 53 -3.71 -7.14 19.62
N ALA A 54 -4.22 -6.44 18.60
CA ALA A 54 -4.84 -7.03 17.42
C ALA A 54 -4.66 -6.11 16.20
N GLN A 55 -4.51 -6.71 15.02
CA GLN A 55 -4.31 -5.97 13.76
C GLN A 55 -5.55 -5.15 13.37
N THR A 56 -5.38 -4.20 12.44
CA THR A 56 -6.51 -3.48 11.83
C THR A 56 -7.35 -4.44 10.99
N GLY A 57 -8.69 -4.22 10.98
CA GLY A 57 -9.60 -5.09 10.22
C GLY A 57 -9.94 -6.42 10.89
N THR A 58 -9.57 -6.63 12.15
CA THR A 58 -9.92 -7.85 12.93
C THR A 58 -11.24 -7.74 13.69
N GLY A 59 -11.95 -6.60 13.58
CA GLY A 59 -13.23 -6.38 14.27
C GLY A 59 -13.07 -5.78 15.68
N LYS A 60 -12.01 -5.01 15.94
CA LYS A 60 -11.76 -4.34 17.23
C LYS A 60 -12.91 -3.42 17.66
N THR A 61 -13.48 -2.65 16.72
CA THR A 61 -14.58 -1.73 17.03
C THR A 61 -15.76 -2.44 17.68
N ALA A 62 -16.16 -3.59 17.17
CA ALA A 62 -17.21 -4.40 17.79
C ALA A 62 -16.76 -5.04 19.11
N ALA A 63 -15.47 -5.41 19.25
CA ALA A 63 -14.93 -6.02 20.46
C ALA A 63 -15.02 -5.07 21.69
N PHE A 64 -14.86 -3.76 21.51
CA PHE A 64 -15.09 -2.80 22.60
C PHE A 64 -16.48 -2.15 22.52
N GLY A 65 -17.06 -2.00 21.34
CA GLY A 65 -18.31 -1.28 21.12
C GLY A 65 -19.51 -1.99 21.73
N PHE A 66 -19.64 -3.30 21.55
CA PHE A 66 -20.75 -4.06 22.17
C PHE A 66 -20.70 -4.02 23.70
N PRO A 67 -19.57 -4.34 24.36
CA PRO A 67 -19.49 -4.21 25.81
C PRO A 67 -19.76 -2.79 26.31
N LEU A 68 -19.20 -1.77 25.64
CA LEU A 68 -19.41 -0.38 26.02
C LEU A 68 -20.90 0.00 25.97
N LEU A 69 -21.60 -0.35 24.89
CA LEU A 69 -23.03 -0.09 24.76
C LEU A 69 -23.87 -0.81 25.82
N GLN A 70 -23.50 -2.04 26.18
CA GLN A 70 -24.20 -2.81 27.19
C GLN A 70 -24.01 -2.27 28.61
N LEU A 71 -22.84 -1.70 28.90
CA LEU A 71 -22.48 -1.20 30.22
C LEU A 71 -22.90 0.26 30.48
N ILE A 72 -23.34 0.99 29.46
CA ILE A 72 -23.86 2.35 29.58
C ILE A 72 -25.27 2.32 30.17
N ASP A 73 -25.54 3.17 31.18
CA ASP A 73 -26.88 3.42 31.69
C ASP A 73 -27.57 4.59 30.91
N PRO A 74 -28.49 4.29 30.00
CA PRO A 74 -29.13 5.28 29.18
C PRO A 74 -30.13 6.21 29.96
N SER A 75 -30.44 5.90 31.20
CA SER A 75 -31.27 6.73 32.06
C SER A 75 -30.54 7.99 32.57
N GLN A 76 -29.23 7.93 32.65
CA GLN A 76 -28.37 9.01 33.09
C GLN A 76 -27.86 9.83 31.89
N ARG A 77 -28.34 11.05 31.74
CA ARG A 77 -27.94 11.96 30.66
C ARG A 77 -26.57 12.61 30.89
N ILE A 78 -25.58 11.80 31.21
CA ILE A 78 -24.16 12.18 31.42
C ILE A 78 -23.26 11.37 30.47
N THR A 79 -22.07 11.89 30.22
CA THR A 79 -21.09 11.16 29.43
C THR A 79 -20.41 10.08 30.29
N GLN A 80 -20.60 8.82 29.94
CA GLN A 80 -20.09 7.65 30.64
C GLN A 80 -18.96 6.95 29.86
N GLY A 81 -18.97 7.07 28.53
CA GLY A 81 -17.96 6.49 27.64
C GLY A 81 -17.19 7.53 26.85
N LEU A 82 -15.86 7.39 26.79
CA LEU A 82 -14.98 8.18 25.93
C LEU A 82 -14.17 7.24 25.06
N ILE A 83 -14.18 7.45 23.76
CA ILE A 83 -13.33 6.71 22.81
C ILE A 83 -12.42 7.72 22.14
N LEU A 84 -11.11 7.53 22.24
CA LEU A 84 -10.10 8.31 21.53
C LEU A 84 -9.62 7.56 20.29
N ALA A 85 -9.58 8.24 19.16
CA ALA A 85 -9.14 7.71 17.86
C ALA A 85 -8.19 8.69 17.17
N PRO A 86 -7.16 8.21 16.40
CA PRO A 86 -6.11 9.05 15.81
C PRO A 86 -6.62 10.06 14.78
N THR A 87 -7.65 9.69 14.03
CA THR A 87 -8.11 10.49 12.89
C THR A 87 -9.57 10.79 12.92
N ARG A 88 -9.97 11.86 12.22
CA ARG A 88 -11.35 12.23 12.02
C ARG A 88 -12.16 11.10 11.37
N GLU A 89 -11.59 10.51 10.34
CA GLU A 89 -12.22 9.46 9.55
C GLU A 89 -12.56 8.25 10.43
N LEU A 90 -11.60 7.79 11.26
CA LEU A 90 -11.83 6.69 12.19
C LEU A 90 -12.82 7.08 13.30
N CYS A 91 -12.74 8.31 13.81
CA CYS A 91 -13.70 8.83 14.79
C CYS A 91 -15.14 8.79 14.25
N LEU A 92 -15.36 9.21 13.00
CA LEU A 92 -16.67 9.17 12.35
C LEU A 92 -17.13 7.74 12.07
N GLN A 93 -16.22 6.87 11.65
CA GLN A 93 -16.47 5.45 11.41
C GLN A 93 -16.93 4.77 12.69
N ILE A 94 -16.15 4.86 13.78
CA ILE A 94 -16.51 4.29 15.09
C ILE A 94 -17.88 4.81 15.55
N ALA A 95 -18.11 6.12 15.44
CA ALA A 95 -19.40 6.70 15.84
C ALA A 95 -20.57 6.19 14.98
N SER A 96 -20.35 5.94 13.69
CA SER A 96 -21.35 5.35 12.79
C SER A 96 -21.63 3.89 13.11
N GLU A 97 -20.58 3.09 13.32
CA GLU A 97 -20.68 1.66 13.68
C GLU A 97 -21.41 1.50 15.03
N LEU A 98 -21.03 2.27 16.05
CA LEU A 98 -21.71 2.24 17.35
C LEU A 98 -23.20 2.62 17.25
N LYS A 99 -23.58 3.55 16.38
CA LYS A 99 -24.99 3.88 16.13
C LYS A 99 -25.74 2.73 15.47
N GLN A 100 -25.09 1.99 14.59
CA GLN A 100 -25.68 0.77 13.99
C GLN A 100 -25.83 -0.32 15.04
N TYR A 101 -24.84 -0.53 15.90
CA TYR A 101 -24.90 -1.50 17.01
C TYR A 101 -25.99 -1.13 18.03
N ALA A 102 -26.19 0.19 18.26
CA ALA A 102 -27.22 0.71 19.16
C ALA A 102 -28.61 0.88 18.50
N LYS A 103 -28.87 0.27 17.32
CA LYS A 103 -30.14 0.42 16.58
C LYS A 103 -31.36 0.17 17.43
N TYR A 104 -31.32 -0.81 18.31
CA TYR A 104 -32.40 -1.18 19.23
C TYR A 104 -32.23 -0.57 20.64
N MET A 105 -31.35 0.43 20.79
CA MET A 105 -31.10 1.19 22.01
C MET A 105 -31.27 2.70 21.75
N PRO A 106 -32.47 3.19 21.38
CA PRO A 106 -32.68 4.56 20.89
C PRO A 106 -32.39 5.66 21.94
N GLN A 107 -32.28 5.29 23.23
CA GLN A 107 -31.95 6.20 24.30
C GLN A 107 -30.44 6.53 24.35
N VAL A 108 -29.57 5.71 23.75
CA VAL A 108 -28.14 5.91 23.79
C VAL A 108 -27.74 6.96 22.75
N HIS A 109 -27.15 8.06 23.21
CA HIS A 109 -26.69 9.16 22.37
C HIS A 109 -25.15 9.10 22.19
N ILE A 110 -24.70 8.98 20.95
CA ILE A 110 -23.28 8.90 20.56
C ILE A 110 -22.92 10.16 19.76
N VAL A 111 -21.91 10.91 20.23
CA VAL A 111 -21.45 12.15 19.61
C VAL A 111 -20.01 12.03 19.18
N ALA A 112 -19.72 12.39 17.92
CA ALA A 112 -18.36 12.45 17.38
C ALA A 112 -17.79 13.87 17.52
N ILE A 113 -16.53 13.98 17.98
CA ILE A 113 -15.81 15.25 18.21
C ILE A 113 -14.45 15.18 17.51
N TYR A 114 -14.26 16.01 16.47
CA TYR A 114 -13.05 15.96 15.64
C TYR A 114 -12.71 17.33 15.04
N GLY A 115 -11.47 17.51 14.63
CA GLY A 115 -10.99 18.75 14.02
C GLY A 115 -11.55 19.01 12.61
N GLY A 116 -11.43 20.25 12.12
CA GLY A 116 -11.77 20.63 10.75
C GLY A 116 -13.24 21.00 10.49
N VAL A 117 -14.08 21.04 11.54
CA VAL A 117 -15.47 21.50 11.49
C VAL A 117 -15.78 22.50 12.61
N SER A 118 -16.94 23.19 12.54
CA SER A 118 -17.35 24.16 13.57
C SER A 118 -17.41 23.51 14.95
N ILE A 119 -16.77 24.18 15.91
CA ILE A 119 -16.76 23.73 17.30
C ILE A 119 -18.14 23.96 17.95
N GLU A 120 -18.86 25.01 17.51
CA GLU A 120 -20.19 25.37 18.03
C GLU A 120 -21.22 24.30 17.68
N GLU A 121 -21.14 23.69 16.50
CA GLU A 121 -22.04 22.60 16.09
C GLU A 121 -21.83 21.35 16.95
N GLN A 122 -20.58 21.02 17.21
CA GLN A 122 -20.24 19.89 18.07
C GLN A 122 -20.65 20.16 19.53
N ALA A 123 -20.42 21.38 20.02
CA ALA A 123 -20.87 21.78 21.35
C ALA A 123 -22.39 21.73 21.50
N ARG A 124 -23.15 22.13 20.47
CA ARG A 124 -24.63 22.00 20.46
C ARG A 124 -25.07 20.53 20.52
N SER A 125 -24.34 19.66 19.86
CA SER A 125 -24.62 18.22 19.90
C SER A 125 -24.36 17.62 21.29
N LEU A 126 -23.29 18.03 21.97
CA LEU A 126 -22.99 17.62 23.35
C LEU A 126 -24.04 18.11 24.35
N LYS A 127 -24.51 19.35 24.20
CA LYS A 127 -25.55 19.94 25.07
C LYS A 127 -26.89 19.21 25.04
N LYS A 128 -27.17 18.42 24.00
CA LYS A 128 -28.35 17.54 23.93
C LYS A 128 -28.24 16.32 24.84
N GLY A 129 -27.07 16.10 25.44
CA GLY A 129 -26.69 14.92 26.22
C GLY A 129 -26.00 13.86 25.36
N ALA A 130 -24.77 13.51 25.69
CA ALA A 130 -24.02 12.43 25.07
C ALA A 130 -23.68 11.39 26.12
N HIS A 131 -24.06 10.14 25.88
CA HIS A 131 -23.64 9.00 26.72
C HIS A 131 -22.24 8.53 26.37
N ILE A 132 -21.93 8.54 25.05
CA ILE A 132 -20.62 8.17 24.52
C ILE A 132 -20.09 9.30 23.64
N ILE A 133 -18.85 9.70 23.90
CA ILE A 133 -18.10 10.62 23.04
C ILE A 133 -17.05 9.82 22.30
N VAL A 134 -16.99 9.96 20.96
CA VAL A 134 -15.89 9.46 20.13
C VAL A 134 -15.09 10.67 19.66
N ALA A 135 -13.80 10.76 19.99
CA ALA A 135 -13.05 11.99 19.76
C ALA A 135 -11.64 11.78 19.21
N THR A 136 -11.14 12.78 18.46
CA THR A 136 -9.70 12.92 18.24
C THR A 136 -9.08 13.69 19.41
N PRO A 137 -7.86 13.28 19.89
CA PRO A 137 -7.29 13.83 21.13
C PRO A 137 -7.22 15.34 21.18
N GLY A 138 -6.60 16.00 20.18
CA GLY A 138 -6.43 17.44 20.18
C GLY A 138 -7.76 18.23 20.17
N ARG A 139 -8.83 17.74 19.52
CA ARG A 139 -10.15 18.39 19.55
C ARG A 139 -10.84 18.14 20.88
N MET A 140 -10.69 16.95 21.46
CA MET A 140 -11.24 16.66 22.78
C MET A 140 -10.65 17.60 23.82
N GLN A 141 -9.34 17.77 23.83
CA GLN A 141 -8.64 18.68 24.72
C GLN A 141 -9.07 20.15 24.53
N ASP A 142 -9.28 20.60 23.26
CA ASP A 142 -9.79 21.95 22.99
C ASP A 142 -11.22 22.15 23.54
N MET A 143 -12.09 21.12 23.42
CA MET A 143 -13.45 21.16 23.98
C MET A 143 -13.45 21.18 25.52
N MET A 144 -12.55 20.43 26.17
CA MET A 144 -12.38 20.43 27.63
C MET A 144 -11.89 21.79 28.13
N ARG A 145 -10.81 22.32 27.52
CA ARG A 145 -10.26 23.65 27.87
C ARG A 145 -11.27 24.79 27.74
N ARG A 146 -12.27 24.66 26.84
CA ARG A 146 -13.36 25.62 26.64
C ARG A 146 -14.59 25.29 27.47
N GLU A 147 -14.53 24.29 28.34
CA GLU A 147 -15.67 23.84 29.18
C GLU A 147 -16.90 23.43 28.35
N LEU A 148 -16.69 22.99 27.09
CA LEU A 148 -17.75 22.56 26.19
C LEU A 148 -18.04 21.06 26.30
N ALA A 149 -17.11 20.28 26.84
CA ALA A 149 -17.25 18.86 27.12
C ALA A 149 -16.77 18.55 28.54
N SER A 150 -17.54 17.75 29.29
CA SER A 150 -17.19 17.28 30.62
C SER A 150 -16.93 15.75 30.55
N ILE A 151 -15.84 15.33 31.15
CA ILE A 151 -15.44 13.92 31.30
C ILE A 151 -15.38 13.47 32.76
N ALA A 152 -15.96 14.30 33.66
CA ALA A 152 -15.93 14.05 35.10
C ALA A 152 -16.70 12.79 35.55
N HIS A 153 -17.53 12.21 34.70
CA HIS A 153 -18.36 11.03 34.99
C HIS A 153 -18.06 9.84 34.07
N ILE A 154 -16.90 9.86 33.39
CA ILE A 154 -16.47 8.76 32.53
C ILE A 154 -16.24 7.50 33.36
N SER A 155 -16.93 6.43 33.01
CA SER A 155 -16.73 5.09 33.57
C SER A 155 -15.85 4.21 32.70
N TYR A 156 -15.86 4.48 31.37
CA TYR A 156 -15.11 3.68 30.39
C TYR A 156 -14.36 4.60 29.41
N CYS A 157 -13.06 4.38 29.29
CA CYS A 157 -12.20 5.08 28.35
C CYS A 157 -11.56 4.07 27.38
N VAL A 158 -11.79 4.25 26.09
CA VAL A 158 -11.21 3.39 25.03
C VAL A 158 -10.17 4.18 24.24
N LEU A 159 -8.98 3.62 24.09
CA LEU A 159 -7.93 4.13 23.20
C LEU A 159 -7.86 3.19 22.00
N ASP A 160 -8.39 3.59 20.85
CA ASP A 160 -8.31 2.78 19.61
C ASP A 160 -7.19 3.27 18.70
N GLU A 161 -6.45 2.32 18.11
CA GLU A 161 -5.21 2.57 17.38
C GLU A 161 -4.23 3.44 18.20
N ALA A 162 -3.97 3.03 19.46
CA ALA A 162 -3.15 3.81 20.39
C ALA A 162 -1.75 4.08 19.86
N ASP A 163 -1.10 3.09 19.22
CA ASP A 163 0.20 3.25 18.55
C ASP A 163 0.16 4.33 17.47
N GLU A 164 -0.91 4.41 16.70
CA GLU A 164 -1.07 5.43 15.67
C GLU A 164 -1.27 6.84 16.25
N MET A 165 -2.02 6.96 17.36
CA MET A 165 -2.14 8.25 18.05
C MET A 165 -0.79 8.78 18.51
N LEU A 166 0.08 7.91 19.01
CA LEU A 166 1.43 8.28 19.46
C LEU A 166 2.34 8.64 18.28
N ASN A 167 2.30 7.88 17.19
CA ASN A 167 3.01 8.21 15.96
C ASN A 167 2.60 9.58 15.37
N MET A 168 1.40 10.06 15.72
CA MET A 168 0.91 11.41 15.35
C MET A 168 1.30 12.49 16.35
N GLY A 169 1.99 12.16 17.44
CA GLY A 169 2.43 13.10 18.47
C GLY A 169 1.37 13.47 19.51
N PHE A 170 0.29 12.68 19.62
CA PHE A 170 -0.79 12.94 20.60
C PHE A 170 -0.51 12.42 22.02
N TYR A 171 0.75 12.05 22.33
CA TYR A 171 1.11 11.53 23.64
C TYR A 171 0.66 12.47 24.78
N GLU A 172 1.04 13.75 24.69
CA GLU A 172 0.72 14.74 25.72
C GLU A 172 -0.79 15.02 25.81
N ASP A 173 -1.48 15.09 24.65
CA ASP A 173 -2.93 15.27 24.62
C ASP A 173 -3.65 14.10 25.30
N ILE A 174 -3.24 12.85 25.03
CA ILE A 174 -3.84 11.65 25.64
C ILE A 174 -3.59 11.65 27.15
N CYS A 175 -2.37 11.88 27.59
CA CYS A 175 -2.05 11.93 29.03
C CYS A 175 -2.84 13.03 29.74
N SER A 176 -2.96 14.22 29.14
CA SER A 176 -3.78 15.31 29.69
C SER A 176 -5.26 14.94 29.81
N ILE A 177 -5.85 14.31 28.78
CA ILE A 177 -7.23 13.85 28.83
C ILE A 177 -7.42 12.77 29.91
N LEU A 178 -6.55 11.77 29.96
CA LEU A 178 -6.66 10.68 30.91
C LEU A 178 -6.48 11.15 32.36
N SER A 179 -5.66 12.17 32.61
CA SER A 179 -5.48 12.74 33.97
C SER A 179 -6.69 13.51 34.49
N GLU A 180 -7.59 13.96 33.60
CA GLU A 180 -8.83 14.64 33.98
C GLU A 180 -10.03 13.67 34.10
N THR A 181 -9.85 12.38 33.77
CA THR A 181 -10.89 11.35 33.96
C THR A 181 -10.86 10.81 35.38
N PRO A 182 -11.99 10.28 35.92
CA PRO A 182 -12.01 9.69 37.27
C PRO A 182 -11.03 8.53 37.45
N ASP A 183 -10.44 8.41 38.65
CA ASP A 183 -9.50 7.32 38.98
C ASP A 183 -10.15 5.93 38.90
N GLY A 184 -11.45 5.83 39.17
CA GLY A 184 -12.19 4.58 39.14
C GLY A 184 -12.69 4.14 37.75
N LYS A 185 -12.31 4.84 36.68
CA LYS A 185 -12.67 4.44 35.31
C LYS A 185 -11.98 3.16 34.88
N ASN A 186 -12.55 2.44 33.95
CA ASN A 186 -11.89 1.34 33.25
C ASN A 186 -11.33 1.84 31.92
N THR A 187 -10.06 1.54 31.66
CA THR A 187 -9.37 1.92 30.42
C THR A 187 -9.13 0.70 29.54
N TRP A 188 -9.59 0.76 28.29
CA TRP A 188 -9.43 -0.30 27.29
C TRP A 188 -8.55 0.20 26.15
N LEU A 189 -7.35 -0.35 26.04
CA LEU A 189 -6.34 0.01 25.06
C LEU A 189 -6.32 -1.01 23.93
N PHE A 190 -6.69 -0.60 22.74
CA PHE A 190 -6.64 -1.38 21.51
C PHE A 190 -5.54 -0.84 20.60
N SER A 191 -4.61 -1.71 20.21
CA SER A 191 -3.45 -1.32 19.39
C SER A 191 -3.00 -2.49 18.50
N ALA A 192 -2.34 -2.18 17.39
CA ALA A 192 -1.69 -3.20 16.58
C ALA A 192 -0.30 -3.56 17.12
N THR A 193 0.37 -2.60 17.75
CA THR A 193 1.73 -2.73 18.28
C THR A 193 1.81 -2.20 19.71
N MET A 194 2.91 -2.54 20.44
CA MET A 194 3.15 -2.07 21.81
C MET A 194 4.51 -1.36 21.89
N PRO A 195 4.67 -0.17 21.28
CA PRO A 195 5.88 0.64 21.46
C PRO A 195 6.02 1.12 22.91
N ALA A 196 7.19 1.64 23.25
CA ALA A 196 7.52 2.04 24.63
C ALA A 196 6.56 3.10 25.21
N GLU A 197 6.09 4.03 24.35
CA GLU A 197 5.14 5.06 24.77
C GLU A 197 3.76 4.48 25.07
N VAL A 198 3.25 3.51 24.27
CA VAL A 198 1.99 2.81 24.56
C VAL A 198 2.09 2.05 25.89
N ALA A 199 3.20 1.33 26.09
CA ALA A 199 3.46 0.62 27.34
C ALA A 199 3.52 1.58 28.55
N LYS A 200 4.04 2.80 28.36
CA LYS A 200 4.09 3.83 29.39
C LYS A 200 2.69 4.32 29.77
N ILE A 201 1.82 4.60 28.78
CA ILE A 201 0.41 4.95 29.03
C ILE A 201 -0.30 3.83 29.80
N ALA A 202 -0.14 2.57 29.36
CA ALA A 202 -0.74 1.44 30.04
C ALA A 202 -0.27 1.33 31.51
N LYS A 203 1.02 1.55 31.78
CA LYS A 203 1.58 1.51 33.13
C LYS A 203 1.10 2.67 34.02
N GLU A 204 0.90 3.86 33.45
CA GLU A 204 0.59 5.08 34.19
C GLU A 204 -0.92 5.23 34.47
N PHE A 205 -1.78 4.85 33.52
CA PHE A 205 -3.22 5.11 33.59
C PHE A 205 -4.10 3.85 33.70
N MET A 206 -3.51 2.65 33.80
CA MET A 206 -4.25 1.40 33.92
C MET A 206 -3.83 0.62 35.17
N TYR A 207 -4.81 -0.04 35.79
CA TYR A 207 -4.57 -0.87 36.96
C TYR A 207 -4.65 -2.37 36.65
N LYS A 208 -3.50 -3.07 36.67
CA LYS A 208 -3.40 -4.51 36.36
C LYS A 208 -4.23 -4.93 35.13
N PRO A 209 -3.99 -4.33 33.99
CA PRO A 209 -4.80 -4.62 32.81
C PRO A 209 -4.72 -6.10 32.43
N LYS A 210 -5.85 -6.67 31.97
CA LYS A 210 -5.84 -7.97 31.31
C LYS A 210 -5.26 -7.80 29.91
N GLU A 211 -4.24 -8.59 29.57
CA GLU A 211 -3.62 -8.53 28.25
C GLU A 211 -4.16 -9.63 27.34
N ILE A 212 -4.61 -9.24 26.16
CA ILE A 212 -5.06 -10.13 25.09
C ILE A 212 -4.19 -9.85 23.87
N THR A 213 -3.63 -10.91 23.29
CA THR A 213 -2.87 -10.80 22.03
C THR A 213 -3.46 -11.76 21.02
N ILE A 214 -3.96 -11.20 19.91
CA ILE A 214 -4.51 -11.97 18.79
C ILE A 214 -3.50 -12.00 17.66
N GLY A 215 -3.09 -13.21 17.29
CA GLY A 215 -1.99 -13.44 16.35
C GLY A 215 -0.61 -13.20 17.00
N HIS A 216 0.43 -13.25 16.18
CA HIS A 216 1.78 -12.90 16.64
C HIS A 216 2.00 -11.39 16.54
N LYS A 217 2.71 -10.80 17.51
CA LYS A 217 3.09 -9.39 17.50
C LYS A 217 3.73 -9.02 16.15
N ASN A 218 3.21 -7.99 15.48
CA ASN A 218 3.73 -7.43 14.22
C ASN A 218 3.64 -8.35 12.98
N GLN A 219 2.91 -9.47 13.01
CA GLN A 219 2.75 -10.33 11.84
C GLN A 219 1.82 -9.66 10.81
N ALA A 220 2.21 -9.65 9.52
CA ALA A 220 1.30 -9.23 8.46
C ALA A 220 0.16 -10.23 8.26
N SER A 221 -0.99 -9.77 7.77
CA SER A 221 -2.14 -10.63 7.45
C SER A 221 -1.71 -11.79 6.55
N ASN A 222 -2.20 -13.00 6.84
CA ASN A 222 -1.90 -14.19 6.03
C ASN A 222 -2.40 -14.09 4.59
N ASN A 223 -3.36 -13.21 4.33
CA ASN A 223 -4.00 -13.05 3.04
C ASN A 223 -3.34 -11.99 2.14
N VAL A 224 -2.18 -11.43 2.56
CA VAL A 224 -1.45 -10.42 1.78
C VAL A 224 -0.18 -11.04 1.22
N LEU A 225 -0.06 -11.02 -0.11
CA LEU A 225 1.15 -11.34 -0.84
C LEU A 225 2.08 -10.12 -0.86
N HIS A 226 3.34 -10.30 -0.51
CA HIS A 226 4.33 -9.21 -0.49
C HIS A 226 5.29 -9.33 -1.67
N GLU A 227 5.29 -8.33 -2.53
CA GLU A 227 6.13 -8.27 -3.73
C GLU A 227 7.10 -7.10 -3.67
N CYS A 228 8.30 -7.26 -4.20
CA CYS A 228 9.24 -6.17 -4.31
C CYS A 228 9.90 -6.09 -5.70
N TYR A 229 10.09 -4.86 -6.17
CA TYR A 229 10.59 -4.51 -7.48
C TYR A 229 11.77 -3.55 -7.36
N ILE A 230 12.94 -3.93 -7.88
CA ILE A 230 14.16 -3.12 -7.75
C ILE A 230 14.40 -2.34 -9.04
N VAL A 231 14.36 -1.00 -8.93
CA VAL A 231 14.45 -0.08 -10.05
C VAL A 231 15.48 1.03 -9.78
N ASN A 232 15.87 1.78 -10.81
CA ASN A 232 16.59 3.03 -10.62
C ASN A 232 15.64 4.11 -10.08
N GLY A 233 16.09 4.92 -9.12
CA GLY A 233 15.24 5.91 -8.45
C GLY A 233 14.54 6.89 -9.41
N ARG A 234 15.18 7.24 -10.54
CA ARG A 234 14.59 8.10 -11.58
C ARG A 234 13.47 7.44 -12.37
N GLN A 235 13.40 6.11 -12.37
CA GLN A 235 12.44 5.30 -13.13
C GLN A 235 11.30 4.77 -12.26
N ARG A 236 11.19 5.26 -11.01
CA ARG A 236 10.18 4.79 -10.03
C ARG A 236 8.75 5.05 -10.51
N TYR A 237 8.51 6.18 -11.18
CA TYR A 237 7.21 6.51 -11.73
C TYR A 237 6.83 5.59 -12.91
N GLU A 238 7.75 5.38 -13.85
CA GLU A 238 7.55 4.45 -14.97
C GLU A 238 7.30 3.02 -14.48
N ALA A 239 7.96 2.61 -13.40
CA ALA A 239 7.70 1.32 -12.75
C ALA A 239 6.29 1.25 -12.17
N LEU A 240 5.84 2.29 -11.44
CA LEU A 240 4.46 2.38 -10.94
C LEU A 240 3.45 2.24 -12.07
N LYS A 241 3.65 2.97 -13.18
CA LYS A 241 2.79 2.93 -14.36
C LYS A 241 2.72 1.52 -14.96
N ARG A 242 3.86 0.86 -15.15
CA ARG A 242 3.89 -0.51 -15.68
C ARG A 242 3.21 -1.53 -14.78
N LEU A 243 3.37 -1.38 -13.46
CA LEU A 243 2.67 -2.24 -12.49
C LEU A 243 1.15 -2.01 -12.51
N ALA A 244 0.71 -0.76 -12.70
CA ALA A 244 -0.71 -0.45 -12.87
C ALA A 244 -1.25 -1.04 -14.18
N ASP A 245 -0.54 -0.87 -15.30
CA ASP A 245 -0.93 -1.40 -16.60
C ASP A 245 -0.91 -2.94 -16.65
N ALA A 246 -0.01 -3.58 -15.89
CA ALA A 246 0.02 -5.04 -15.74
C ALA A 246 -1.13 -5.59 -14.88
N ASN A 247 -1.89 -4.72 -14.20
CA ASN A 247 -3.03 -5.08 -13.36
C ASN A 247 -4.26 -4.27 -13.75
N PRO A 248 -4.94 -4.57 -14.87
CA PRO A 248 -6.03 -3.74 -15.42
C PRO A 248 -7.19 -3.49 -14.45
N SER A 249 -7.46 -4.45 -13.55
CA SER A 249 -8.51 -4.34 -12.53
C SER A 249 -8.00 -3.78 -11.20
N ILE A 250 -6.86 -3.07 -11.21
CA ILE A 250 -6.25 -2.54 -9.98
C ILE A 250 -7.17 -1.54 -9.29
N PHE A 251 -7.38 -1.74 -7.99
CA PHE A 251 -8.00 -0.78 -7.09
C PHE A 251 -7.06 -0.60 -5.91
N SER A 252 -6.36 0.53 -5.84
CA SER A 252 -5.15 0.62 -5.02
C SER A 252 -5.01 1.91 -4.21
N VAL A 253 -4.23 1.77 -3.12
CA VAL A 253 -3.64 2.91 -2.41
C VAL A 253 -2.14 2.94 -2.69
N VAL A 254 -1.64 4.07 -3.21
CA VAL A 254 -0.24 4.32 -3.50
C VAL A 254 0.35 5.21 -2.42
N PHE A 255 1.28 4.68 -1.63
CA PHE A 255 1.87 5.41 -0.52
C PHE A 255 3.14 6.17 -0.92
N CYS A 256 3.12 7.50 -0.72
CA CYS A 256 4.26 8.39 -0.84
C CYS A 256 4.66 8.95 0.53
N ARG A 257 5.95 9.29 0.71
CA ARG A 257 6.47 9.81 1.99
C ARG A 257 6.07 11.26 2.26
N THR A 258 6.00 12.07 1.21
CA THR A 258 5.74 13.51 1.36
C THR A 258 4.47 13.93 0.62
N LYS A 259 3.79 14.98 1.11
CA LYS A 259 2.64 15.58 0.45
C LYS A 259 2.96 16.08 -0.97
N ARG A 260 4.21 16.56 -1.20
CA ARG A 260 4.67 17.01 -2.51
C ARG A 260 4.78 15.85 -3.50
N ASP A 261 5.37 14.72 -3.07
CA ASP A 261 5.46 13.53 -3.92
C ASP A 261 4.06 12.96 -4.21
N THR A 262 3.18 12.95 -3.20
CA THR A 262 1.79 12.51 -3.34
C THR A 262 1.07 13.27 -4.43
N GLN A 263 1.15 14.61 -4.39
CA GLN A 263 0.52 15.47 -5.39
C GLN A 263 1.13 15.24 -6.79
N ALA A 264 2.46 15.24 -6.89
CA ALA A 264 3.16 15.08 -8.17
C ALA A 264 2.92 13.72 -8.83
N VAL A 265 2.84 12.64 -8.03
CA VAL A 265 2.55 11.30 -8.56
C VAL A 265 1.10 11.19 -9.02
N ALA A 266 0.14 11.76 -8.26
CA ALA A 266 -1.26 11.76 -8.65
C ALA A 266 -1.50 12.56 -9.94
N GLU A 267 -0.90 13.75 -10.07
CA GLU A 267 -0.98 14.58 -11.28
C GLU A 267 -0.48 13.83 -12.50
N LYS A 268 0.70 13.19 -12.41
CA LYS A 268 1.24 12.39 -13.53
C LYS A 268 0.35 11.20 -13.90
N LEU A 269 -0.26 10.53 -12.91
CA LEU A 269 -1.20 9.43 -13.18
C LEU A 269 -2.43 9.96 -13.92
N ILE A 270 -2.96 11.13 -13.53
CA ILE A 270 -4.10 11.77 -14.20
C ILE A 270 -3.72 12.19 -15.65
N GLU A 271 -2.55 12.79 -15.83
CA GLU A 271 -2.01 13.15 -17.16
C GLU A 271 -1.86 11.91 -18.06
N ASP A 272 -1.47 10.78 -17.49
CA ASP A 272 -1.36 9.49 -18.20
C ASP A 272 -2.72 8.77 -18.39
N GLY A 273 -3.83 9.37 -17.92
CA GLY A 273 -5.20 8.88 -18.16
C GLY A 273 -5.72 7.90 -17.12
N TYR A 274 -5.08 7.79 -15.95
CA TYR A 274 -5.61 6.97 -14.84
C TYR A 274 -6.62 7.76 -14.01
N ASN A 275 -7.63 7.05 -13.51
CA ASN A 275 -8.56 7.58 -12.50
C ASN A 275 -7.85 7.63 -11.14
N ALA A 276 -7.03 8.65 -10.93
CA ALA A 276 -6.24 8.83 -9.73
C ALA A 276 -6.63 10.11 -8.97
N ALA A 277 -6.35 10.14 -7.68
CA ALA A 277 -6.47 11.36 -6.87
C ALA A 277 -5.44 11.39 -5.75
N ALA A 278 -5.01 12.59 -5.36
CA ALA A 278 -4.13 12.81 -4.22
C ALA A 278 -4.91 12.92 -2.91
N LEU A 279 -4.33 12.39 -1.82
CA LEU A 279 -4.85 12.55 -0.46
C LEU A 279 -3.70 12.91 0.49
N HIS A 280 -3.63 14.17 0.93
CA HIS A 280 -2.59 14.67 1.82
C HIS A 280 -3.07 15.84 2.69
N GLY A 281 -2.24 16.26 3.66
CA GLY A 281 -2.61 17.22 4.68
C GLY A 281 -2.92 18.65 4.20
N ASP A 282 -2.51 19.05 2.98
CA ASP A 282 -2.78 20.38 2.44
C ASP A 282 -4.17 20.49 1.78
N LEU A 283 -4.88 19.37 1.58
CA LEU A 283 -6.24 19.39 1.09
C LEU A 283 -7.18 19.94 2.16
N SER A 284 -8.09 20.84 1.77
CA SER A 284 -9.19 21.23 2.62
C SER A 284 -10.07 20.02 2.97
N GLN A 285 -10.80 20.10 4.07
CA GLN A 285 -11.63 18.99 4.50
C GLN A 285 -12.69 18.60 3.45
N ASN A 286 -13.29 19.57 2.78
CA ASN A 286 -14.26 19.31 1.72
C ASN A 286 -13.64 18.56 0.55
N GLN A 287 -12.39 18.89 0.19
CA GLN A 287 -11.67 18.18 -0.86
C GLN A 287 -11.36 16.73 -0.45
N ARG A 288 -10.94 16.52 0.79
CA ARG A 288 -10.70 15.16 1.33
C ARG A 288 -11.97 14.32 1.30
N ASP A 289 -13.10 14.88 1.74
CA ASP A 289 -14.39 14.20 1.76
C ASP A 289 -14.85 13.82 0.35
N LEU A 290 -14.63 14.70 -0.65
CA LEU A 290 -14.93 14.41 -2.07
C LEU A 290 -14.04 13.28 -2.63
N VAL A 291 -12.73 13.34 -2.38
CA VAL A 291 -11.79 12.30 -2.81
C VAL A 291 -12.18 10.95 -2.19
N MET A 292 -12.44 10.92 -0.89
CA MET A 292 -12.82 9.68 -0.21
C MET A 292 -14.18 9.13 -0.67
N LYS A 293 -15.14 10.02 -0.98
CA LYS A 293 -16.42 9.61 -1.57
C LYS A 293 -16.22 8.99 -2.96
N GLY A 294 -15.41 9.61 -3.82
CA GLY A 294 -15.08 9.09 -5.15
C GLY A 294 -14.34 7.76 -5.08
N PHE A 295 -13.42 7.60 -4.11
CA PHE A 295 -12.68 6.36 -3.91
C PHE A 295 -13.59 5.21 -3.42
N ARG A 296 -14.46 5.46 -2.42
CA ARG A 296 -15.46 4.46 -1.99
C ARG A 296 -16.43 4.07 -3.10
N ALA A 297 -16.80 5.01 -3.97
CA ALA A 297 -17.65 4.75 -5.13
C ALA A 297 -16.90 4.09 -6.31
N LYS A 298 -15.60 3.73 -6.14
CA LYS A 298 -14.73 3.16 -7.18
C LYS A 298 -14.59 4.01 -8.45
N GLN A 299 -14.92 5.32 -8.37
CA GLN A 299 -14.69 6.29 -9.43
C GLN A 299 -13.20 6.66 -9.51
N ILE A 300 -12.48 6.59 -8.41
CA ILE A 300 -11.03 6.72 -8.32
C ILE A 300 -10.46 5.31 -8.14
N GLN A 301 -9.60 4.89 -9.07
CA GLN A 301 -8.94 3.58 -9.03
C GLN A 301 -7.65 3.59 -8.19
N MET A 302 -6.91 4.68 -8.23
CA MET A 302 -5.61 4.81 -7.59
C MET A 302 -5.60 6.01 -6.66
N LEU A 303 -5.67 5.76 -5.36
CA LEU A 303 -5.57 6.79 -4.34
C LEU A 303 -4.10 6.98 -3.95
N VAL A 304 -3.50 8.10 -4.32
CA VAL A 304 -2.12 8.43 -3.92
C VAL A 304 -2.15 9.18 -2.60
N ALA A 305 -1.52 8.64 -1.56
CA ALA A 305 -1.69 9.18 -0.22
C ALA A 305 -0.38 9.22 0.60
N THR A 306 -0.32 10.15 1.55
CA THR A 306 0.67 10.10 2.65
C THR A 306 0.17 9.18 3.75
N ASP A 307 1.07 8.67 4.61
CA ASP A 307 0.72 7.82 5.74
C ASP A 307 -0.36 8.46 6.62
N VAL A 308 -0.13 9.70 7.03
CA VAL A 308 -1.06 10.44 7.90
C VAL A 308 -2.45 10.59 7.26
N ALA A 309 -2.52 10.89 5.98
CA ALA A 309 -3.78 11.09 5.29
C ALA A 309 -4.53 9.79 4.98
N ALA A 310 -3.79 8.69 4.82
CA ALA A 310 -4.36 7.35 4.57
C ALA A 310 -4.77 6.59 5.83
N ARG A 311 -4.46 7.12 7.00
CA ARG A 311 -4.92 6.56 8.29
C ARG A 311 -6.45 6.63 8.38
N GLY A 312 -7.03 5.56 8.91
CA GLY A 312 -8.49 5.46 9.02
C GLY A 312 -9.23 5.29 7.68
N ILE A 313 -8.51 5.04 6.57
CA ILE A 313 -9.18 4.62 5.34
C ILE A 313 -9.78 3.23 5.58
N ASP A 314 -11.09 3.20 5.66
CA ASP A 314 -11.89 2.00 5.66
C ASP A 314 -12.63 1.94 4.33
N VAL A 315 -12.02 1.26 3.39
CA VAL A 315 -12.55 1.03 2.05
C VAL A 315 -12.32 -0.44 1.73
N ASP A 316 -13.42 -1.13 1.46
CA ASP A 316 -13.40 -2.52 1.07
C ASP A 316 -12.84 -2.69 -0.34
N ASP A 317 -12.44 -3.93 -0.64
CA ASP A 317 -12.01 -4.35 -1.97
C ASP A 317 -10.73 -3.69 -2.51
N ILE A 318 -9.93 -3.05 -1.66
CA ILE A 318 -8.60 -2.61 -2.09
C ILE A 318 -7.78 -3.85 -2.47
N THR A 319 -7.48 -3.97 -3.76
CA THR A 319 -6.76 -5.14 -4.30
C THR A 319 -5.26 -5.02 -4.08
N HIS A 320 -4.73 -3.81 -4.18
CA HIS A 320 -3.29 -3.56 -4.12
C HIS A 320 -2.95 -2.40 -3.20
N VAL A 321 -1.89 -2.57 -2.42
CA VAL A 321 -1.19 -1.49 -1.73
C VAL A 321 0.18 -1.32 -2.38
N ILE A 322 0.48 -0.13 -2.87
CA ILE A 322 1.74 0.15 -3.54
C ILE A 322 2.58 1.10 -2.69
N HIS A 323 3.71 0.64 -2.21
CA HIS A 323 4.70 1.47 -1.55
C HIS A 323 5.59 2.12 -2.63
N TYR A 324 5.17 3.28 -3.12
CA TYR A 324 5.98 4.07 -4.06
C TYR A 324 7.34 4.43 -3.46
N GLN A 325 7.36 4.66 -2.14
CA GLN A 325 8.54 4.79 -1.30
C GLN A 325 8.32 4.01 0.00
N LEU A 326 9.36 3.32 0.49
CA LEU A 326 9.30 2.68 1.81
C LEU A 326 9.01 3.72 2.90
N PRO A 327 8.22 3.39 3.91
CA PRO A 327 8.05 4.25 5.09
C PRO A 327 9.37 4.41 5.84
N ASP A 328 9.49 5.47 6.64
CA ASP A 328 10.67 5.67 7.48
C ASP A 328 10.70 4.64 8.61
N GLU A 329 9.59 4.40 9.25
CA GLU A 329 9.39 3.40 10.30
C GLU A 329 8.83 2.10 9.72
N ILE A 330 9.32 0.97 10.23
CA ILE A 330 8.97 -0.35 9.70
C ILE A 330 7.55 -0.75 10.07
N GLU A 331 7.10 -0.39 11.26
CA GLU A 331 5.74 -0.62 11.76
C GLU A 331 4.68 -0.03 10.81
N THR A 332 4.97 1.14 10.25
CA THR A 332 4.11 1.79 9.24
C THR A 332 3.92 0.92 7.99
N TYR A 333 4.89 0.05 7.65
CA TYR A 333 4.72 -0.90 6.55
C TYR A 333 3.53 -1.84 6.77
N THR A 334 3.39 -2.38 7.99
CA THR A 334 2.28 -3.28 8.35
C THR A 334 0.94 -2.55 8.25
N HIS A 335 0.86 -1.32 8.76
CA HIS A 335 -0.36 -0.50 8.70
C HIS A 335 -0.77 -0.14 7.25
N ARG A 336 0.21 0.14 6.36
CA ARG A 336 -0.04 0.35 4.94
C ARG A 336 -0.56 -0.92 4.28
N SER A 337 0.15 -2.04 4.44
CA SER A 337 -0.20 -3.33 3.84
C SER A 337 -1.55 -3.84 4.33
N GLY A 338 -1.92 -3.55 5.59
CA GLY A 338 -3.22 -3.89 6.17
C GLY A 338 -4.40 -3.09 5.59
N ARG A 339 -4.20 -2.22 4.58
CA ARG A 339 -5.32 -1.62 3.83
C ARG A 339 -5.89 -2.59 2.79
N THR A 340 -5.18 -3.66 2.43
CA THR A 340 -5.67 -4.75 1.58
C THR A 340 -5.74 -6.07 2.36
N GLY A 341 -6.31 -7.11 1.78
CA GLY A 341 -6.42 -8.43 2.41
C GLY A 341 -7.38 -8.48 3.60
N ARG A 342 -8.40 -7.62 3.63
CA ARG A 342 -9.42 -7.53 4.69
C ARG A 342 -10.57 -8.51 4.45
N ALA A 343 -11.31 -8.81 5.52
CA ALA A 343 -12.52 -9.66 5.49
C ALA A 343 -12.31 -11.01 4.76
N GLY A 344 -11.15 -11.65 4.95
CA GLY A 344 -10.83 -12.94 4.34
C GLY A 344 -10.46 -12.89 2.86
N LYS A 345 -10.47 -11.72 2.21
CA LYS A 345 -10.05 -11.53 0.82
C LYS A 345 -8.52 -11.54 0.69
N SER A 346 -8.01 -11.95 -0.46
CA SER A 346 -6.59 -11.82 -0.79
C SER A 346 -6.24 -10.40 -1.23
N GLY A 347 -5.01 -9.97 -0.97
CA GLY A 347 -4.48 -8.68 -1.38
C GLY A 347 -3.00 -8.74 -1.74
N VAL A 348 -2.52 -7.75 -2.47
CA VAL A 348 -1.11 -7.65 -2.87
C VAL A 348 -0.50 -6.36 -2.32
N SER A 349 0.65 -6.48 -1.67
CA SER A 349 1.46 -5.37 -1.19
C SER A 349 2.74 -5.28 -2.02
N MET A 350 2.82 -4.30 -2.91
CA MET A 350 3.93 -4.08 -3.84
C MET A 350 4.87 -3.02 -3.32
N VAL A 351 6.18 -3.25 -3.37
CA VAL A 351 7.19 -2.26 -2.97
C VAL A 351 8.11 -1.94 -4.15
N ILE A 352 8.19 -0.65 -4.51
CA ILE A 352 9.12 -0.16 -5.53
C ILE A 352 10.38 0.37 -4.83
N LEU A 353 11.50 -0.29 -5.04
CA LEU A 353 12.75 -0.07 -4.33
C LEU A 353 13.86 0.43 -5.23
N THR A 354 14.79 1.17 -4.64
CA THR A 354 16.13 1.33 -5.20
C THR A 354 17.08 0.27 -4.62
N LYS A 355 18.22 0.05 -5.26
CA LYS A 355 19.27 -0.86 -4.76
C LYS A 355 19.71 -0.54 -3.31
N SER A 356 19.78 0.74 -2.96
CA SER A 356 20.14 1.18 -1.61
C SER A 356 19.08 0.83 -0.55
N GLU A 357 17.80 0.82 -0.94
CA GLU A 357 16.66 0.51 -0.05
C GLU A 357 16.46 -1.01 0.13
N ALA A 358 16.96 -1.83 -0.81
CA ALA A 358 16.74 -3.29 -0.79
C ALA A 358 17.19 -3.98 0.52
N LYS A 359 18.23 -3.44 1.18
CA LYS A 359 18.69 -3.99 2.48
C LYS A 359 17.63 -3.91 3.57
N ARG A 360 16.71 -2.93 3.49
CA ARG A 360 15.63 -2.74 4.48
C ARG A 360 14.58 -3.84 4.39
N ILE A 361 14.41 -4.48 3.23
CA ILE A 361 13.43 -5.57 3.05
C ILE A 361 13.70 -6.72 4.02
N LYS A 362 14.95 -7.14 4.20
CA LYS A 362 15.30 -8.22 5.14
C LYS A 362 14.91 -7.89 6.59
N THR A 363 14.92 -6.61 6.96
CA THR A 363 14.48 -6.18 8.29
C THR A 363 12.96 -6.19 8.39
N ILE A 364 12.27 -5.77 7.32
CA ILE A 364 10.81 -5.84 7.25
C ILE A 364 10.34 -7.30 7.32
N GLU A 365 10.94 -8.23 6.54
CA GLU A 365 10.63 -9.66 6.56
C GLU A 365 10.69 -10.28 7.96
N LYS A 366 11.73 -9.92 8.73
CA LYS A 366 11.89 -10.40 10.11
C LYS A 366 10.77 -9.92 11.04
N ILE A 367 10.28 -8.69 10.82
CA ILE A 367 9.24 -8.10 11.66
C ILE A 367 7.86 -8.62 11.28
N ILE A 368 7.54 -8.65 9.98
CA ILE A 368 6.24 -9.12 9.49
C ILE A 368 6.14 -10.64 9.46
N GLN A 369 7.26 -11.36 9.66
CA GLN A 369 7.38 -12.83 9.58
C GLN A 369 6.84 -13.40 8.24
N LYS A 370 7.09 -12.67 7.15
CA LYS A 370 6.73 -13.03 5.77
C LYS A 370 7.90 -12.73 4.85
N THR A 371 8.04 -13.51 3.81
CA THR A 371 9.03 -13.31 2.77
C THR A 371 8.45 -12.46 1.64
N PHE A 372 9.31 -11.66 1.00
CA PHE A 372 8.95 -10.94 -0.21
C PHE A 372 9.28 -11.76 -1.45
N GLU A 373 8.36 -11.76 -2.40
CA GLU A 373 8.64 -12.21 -3.75
C GLU A 373 9.36 -11.10 -4.53
N TYR A 374 10.59 -11.39 -4.95
CA TYR A 374 11.34 -10.46 -5.80
C TYR A 374 10.91 -10.66 -7.24
N LYS A 375 10.27 -9.66 -7.83
CA LYS A 375 9.75 -9.68 -9.19
C LYS A 375 10.42 -8.65 -10.07
N SER A 376 10.46 -8.94 -11.35
CA SER A 376 10.87 -7.99 -12.39
C SER A 376 9.71 -7.13 -12.81
N ILE A 377 9.97 -5.86 -13.12
CA ILE A 377 8.98 -4.99 -13.75
C ILE A 377 8.65 -5.56 -15.13
N PRO A 378 7.37 -5.77 -15.47
CA PRO A 378 6.98 -6.31 -16.76
C PRO A 378 7.51 -5.48 -17.92
N SER A 379 7.91 -6.15 -18.99
CA SER A 379 8.28 -5.48 -20.24
C SER A 379 7.06 -4.85 -20.91
N GLY A 380 7.29 -3.89 -21.79
CA GLY A 380 6.20 -3.26 -22.54
C GLY A 380 5.37 -4.25 -23.37
N MET A 381 6.01 -5.31 -23.90
CA MET A 381 5.30 -6.34 -24.67
C MET A 381 4.43 -7.24 -23.80
N GLU A 382 4.91 -7.65 -22.62
CA GLU A 382 4.12 -8.39 -21.66
C GLU A 382 2.87 -7.57 -21.22
N ILE A 383 3.02 -6.26 -21.04
CA ILE A 383 1.88 -5.38 -20.73
C ILE A 383 0.88 -5.38 -21.88
N CYS A 384 1.34 -5.25 -23.14
CA CYS A 384 0.45 -5.30 -24.30
C CYS A 384 -0.34 -6.63 -24.34
N GLU A 385 0.31 -7.76 -24.07
CA GLU A 385 -0.33 -9.07 -24.02
C GLU A 385 -1.41 -9.13 -22.92
N ILE A 386 -1.08 -8.70 -21.69
CA ILE A 386 -2.01 -8.67 -20.55
C ILE A 386 -3.25 -7.82 -20.89
N GLN A 387 -3.04 -6.63 -21.46
CA GLN A 387 -4.13 -5.72 -21.81
C GLN A 387 -5.05 -6.29 -22.92
N LEU A 388 -4.49 -6.98 -23.89
CA LEU A 388 -5.28 -7.63 -24.95
C LEU A 388 -6.12 -8.78 -24.39
N TYR A 389 -5.57 -9.62 -23.51
CA TYR A 389 -6.34 -10.66 -22.85
C TYR A 389 -7.42 -10.09 -21.94
N HIS A 390 -7.12 -8.99 -21.23
CA HIS A 390 -8.13 -8.31 -20.43
C HIS A 390 -9.27 -7.76 -21.29
N LEU A 391 -8.96 -7.13 -22.42
CA LEU A 391 -9.97 -6.66 -23.38
C LEU A 391 -10.85 -7.81 -23.86
N ALA A 392 -10.25 -8.94 -24.28
CA ALA A 392 -10.99 -10.09 -24.77
C ALA A 392 -11.94 -10.68 -23.71
N ASN A 393 -11.48 -10.80 -22.46
CA ASN A 393 -12.31 -11.25 -21.35
C ASN A 393 -13.42 -10.24 -21.02
N THR A 394 -13.11 -8.95 -21.02
CA THR A 394 -14.09 -7.88 -20.80
C THR A 394 -15.20 -7.92 -21.84
N ILE A 395 -14.86 -8.08 -23.14
CA ILE A 395 -15.85 -8.23 -24.20
C ILE A 395 -16.72 -9.48 -24.00
N LYS A 396 -16.08 -10.60 -23.64
CA LYS A 396 -16.79 -11.88 -23.41
C LYS A 396 -17.80 -11.78 -22.27
N ASP A 397 -17.44 -11.11 -21.18
CA ASP A 397 -18.22 -11.09 -19.94
C ASP A 397 -19.19 -9.89 -19.87
N THR A 398 -19.10 -8.94 -20.84
CA THR A 398 -19.96 -7.75 -20.88
C THR A 398 -21.41 -8.14 -21.19
N GLN A 399 -22.30 -7.77 -20.27
CA GLN A 399 -23.73 -7.82 -20.52
C GLN A 399 -24.15 -6.63 -21.40
N VAL A 400 -24.79 -6.94 -22.54
CA VAL A 400 -25.22 -5.92 -23.47
C VAL A 400 -26.42 -5.15 -22.93
N ASN A 401 -26.27 -3.83 -22.75
CA ASN A 401 -27.38 -2.96 -22.38
C ASN A 401 -28.35 -2.85 -23.56
N PRO A 402 -29.66 -3.18 -23.41
CA PRO A 402 -30.63 -3.08 -24.50
C PRO A 402 -30.72 -1.71 -25.15
N ALA A 403 -30.38 -0.62 -24.44
CA ALA A 403 -30.39 0.72 -25.00
C ALA A 403 -29.40 0.92 -26.17
N VAL A 404 -28.39 0.05 -26.30
CA VAL A 404 -27.43 0.12 -27.42
C VAL A 404 -28.08 -0.26 -28.73
N ASN A 405 -29.17 -1.01 -28.72
CA ASN A 405 -29.84 -1.52 -29.94
C ASN A 405 -30.32 -0.41 -30.88
N GLU A 406 -30.64 0.75 -30.35
CA GLU A 406 -31.02 1.93 -31.16
C GLU A 406 -29.89 2.42 -32.08
N TYR A 407 -28.66 2.25 -31.69
CA TYR A 407 -27.47 2.73 -32.39
C TYR A 407 -26.83 1.67 -33.29
N LEU A 408 -27.12 0.38 -33.04
CA LEU A 408 -26.50 -0.74 -33.77
C LEU A 408 -26.74 -0.74 -35.27
N PRO A 409 -27.94 -0.41 -35.82
CA PRO A 409 -28.15 -0.43 -37.26
C PRO A 409 -27.18 0.45 -38.05
N ALA A 410 -26.98 1.68 -37.60
CA ALA A 410 -26.03 2.61 -38.26
C ALA A 410 -24.57 2.11 -38.11
N ILE A 411 -24.22 1.47 -37.00
CA ILE A 411 -22.89 0.90 -36.78
C ILE A 411 -22.67 -0.32 -37.68
N TYR A 412 -23.70 -1.19 -37.84
CA TYR A 412 -23.63 -2.33 -38.72
C TYR A 412 -23.43 -1.93 -40.18
N ASP A 413 -24.09 -0.85 -40.63
CA ASP A 413 -23.90 -0.32 -41.98
C ASP A 413 -22.45 0.14 -42.24
N VAL A 414 -21.85 0.84 -41.28
CA VAL A 414 -20.44 1.28 -41.32
C VAL A 414 -19.46 0.09 -41.36
N LEU A 415 -19.79 -0.99 -40.66
CA LEU A 415 -18.92 -2.16 -40.51
C LEU A 415 -19.25 -3.29 -41.47
N SER A 416 -20.28 -3.14 -42.33
CA SER A 416 -20.83 -4.20 -43.20
C SER A 416 -19.81 -4.81 -44.19
N GLY A 417 -18.73 -4.06 -44.54
CA GLY A 417 -17.66 -4.53 -45.42
C GLY A 417 -16.62 -5.41 -44.75
N LEU A 418 -16.73 -5.65 -43.42
CA LEU A 418 -15.77 -6.43 -42.65
C LEU A 418 -16.34 -7.80 -42.31
N ASN A 419 -15.53 -8.85 -42.52
CA ASN A 419 -15.87 -10.15 -41.97
C ASN A 419 -15.56 -10.21 -40.44
N ARG A 420 -15.98 -11.30 -39.79
CA ARG A 420 -15.83 -11.46 -38.33
C ARG A 420 -14.37 -11.37 -37.90
N GLU A 421 -13.47 -12.00 -38.62
CA GLU A 421 -12.04 -12.06 -38.28
C GLU A 421 -11.41 -10.66 -38.45
N GLU A 422 -11.72 -9.95 -39.54
CA GLU A 422 -11.24 -8.59 -39.75
C GLU A 422 -11.76 -7.61 -38.68
N LEU A 423 -13.01 -7.75 -38.27
CA LEU A 423 -13.60 -6.92 -37.25
C LEU A 423 -12.85 -7.13 -35.91
N ILE A 424 -12.66 -8.40 -35.50
CA ILE A 424 -11.92 -8.74 -34.28
C ILE A 424 -10.49 -8.21 -34.36
N GLN A 425 -9.82 -8.41 -35.51
CA GLN A 425 -8.44 -7.96 -35.71
C GLN A 425 -8.33 -6.42 -35.57
N ARG A 426 -9.27 -5.66 -36.15
CA ARG A 426 -9.28 -4.20 -36.04
C ARG A 426 -9.62 -3.72 -34.63
N MET A 427 -10.57 -4.35 -33.94
CA MET A 427 -10.88 -4.04 -32.54
C MET A 427 -9.65 -4.26 -31.63
N VAL A 428 -8.98 -5.40 -31.81
CA VAL A 428 -7.74 -5.71 -31.07
C VAL A 428 -6.63 -4.72 -31.43
N ALA A 429 -6.49 -4.35 -32.71
CA ALA A 429 -5.46 -3.41 -33.17
C ALA A 429 -5.64 -1.99 -32.60
N VAL A 430 -6.88 -1.53 -32.40
CA VAL A 430 -7.16 -0.21 -31.79
C VAL A 430 -6.58 -0.15 -30.38
N GLU A 431 -6.84 -1.16 -29.54
CA GLU A 431 -6.33 -1.20 -28.17
C GLU A 431 -4.82 -1.52 -28.13
N PHE A 432 -4.37 -2.46 -28.96
CA PHE A 432 -2.95 -2.79 -29.08
C PHE A 432 -2.09 -1.57 -29.41
N ASN A 433 -2.50 -0.78 -30.40
CA ASN A 433 -1.75 0.41 -30.83
C ASN A 433 -1.63 1.46 -29.73
N ARG A 434 -2.61 1.56 -28.83
CA ARG A 434 -2.58 2.46 -27.67
C ARG A 434 -1.39 2.14 -26.76
N PHE A 435 -1.21 0.87 -26.38
CA PHE A 435 -0.09 0.43 -25.53
C PHE A 435 1.21 0.26 -26.32
N TYR A 436 1.16 -0.30 -27.51
CA TYR A 436 2.33 -0.55 -28.33
C TYR A 436 3.09 0.74 -28.69
N ASN A 437 2.39 1.79 -29.10
CA ASN A 437 3.02 3.08 -29.42
C ASN A 437 3.74 3.70 -28.22
N TYR A 438 3.24 3.47 -27.02
CA TYR A 438 3.87 3.94 -25.78
C TYR A 438 5.06 3.05 -25.39
N TYR A 439 4.90 1.73 -25.42
CA TYR A 439 5.88 0.79 -24.90
C TYR A 439 6.92 0.29 -25.90
N SER A 440 6.71 0.40 -27.21
CA SER A 440 7.64 -0.10 -28.24
C SER A 440 9.06 0.48 -28.16
N LYS A 441 9.18 1.71 -27.64
CA LYS A 441 10.46 2.41 -27.43
C LYS A 441 10.92 2.44 -25.97
N SER A 442 10.20 1.76 -25.08
CA SER A 442 10.49 1.81 -23.65
C SER A 442 11.67 0.93 -23.29
N LYS A 443 12.53 1.47 -22.41
CA LYS A 443 13.72 0.76 -21.90
C LYS A 443 13.35 -0.26 -20.82
N ASP A 444 14.20 -1.25 -20.59
CA ASP A 444 14.12 -2.08 -19.40
C ASP A 444 14.31 -1.22 -18.15
N LEU A 445 13.39 -1.37 -17.18
CA LEU A 445 13.40 -0.62 -15.92
C LEU A 445 14.08 -1.38 -14.79
N ASN A 446 14.35 -2.67 -14.99
CA ASN A 446 14.96 -3.50 -13.96
C ASN A 446 16.39 -3.05 -13.70
N ALA A 447 16.71 -2.74 -12.44
CA ALA A 447 18.05 -2.33 -12.09
C ALA A 447 18.97 -3.56 -12.07
N GLU A 448 20.04 -3.57 -12.89
CA GLU A 448 21.09 -4.59 -12.79
C GLU A 448 21.58 -4.69 -11.35
N THR A 449 21.33 -5.80 -10.69
CA THR A 449 21.90 -6.09 -9.37
C THR A 449 23.36 -6.43 -9.54
N THR A 450 24.26 -5.64 -8.95
CA THR A 450 25.72 -5.87 -8.98
C THR A 450 26.17 -7.06 -8.12
N GLU A 451 25.28 -7.76 -7.47
CA GLU A 451 25.53 -9.06 -6.89
C GLU A 451 25.06 -10.10 -7.92
N GLY A 452 26.02 -10.69 -8.65
CA GLY A 452 25.81 -11.80 -9.58
C GLY A 452 25.29 -13.06 -8.87
N LYS A 453 24.06 -12.97 -8.39
CA LYS A 453 23.21 -14.12 -8.17
C LYS A 453 22.04 -13.92 -9.11
N SER A 454 22.12 -14.60 -10.26
CA SER A 454 20.91 -14.94 -10.99
C SER A 454 19.94 -15.48 -9.95
N PHE A 455 18.74 -14.86 -9.86
CA PHE A 455 17.62 -15.58 -9.29
C PHE A 455 17.28 -16.69 -10.30
N SER A 456 18.07 -17.76 -10.31
CA SER A 456 17.53 -19.04 -10.64
C SER A 456 16.60 -19.37 -9.48
N THR A 457 15.32 -19.32 -9.70
CA THR A 457 14.37 -20.07 -8.88
C THR A 457 14.95 -21.48 -8.86
N GLU A 458 15.13 -22.07 -7.68
CA GLU A 458 15.49 -23.48 -7.59
C GLU A 458 14.49 -24.21 -8.48
N GLY A 459 14.99 -24.78 -9.59
CA GLY A 459 14.16 -25.48 -10.58
C GLY A 459 14.18 -24.98 -12.01
N GLU A 460 14.84 -23.86 -12.36
CA GLU A 460 14.91 -23.38 -13.75
C GLU A 460 16.32 -23.56 -14.37
N THR A 461 16.36 -23.99 -15.64
CA THR A 461 17.61 -24.06 -16.43
C THR A 461 17.55 -23.03 -17.55
N ARG A 462 18.60 -22.22 -17.71
CA ARG A 462 18.76 -21.27 -18.81
C ARG A 462 19.66 -21.84 -19.90
N TYR A 463 19.23 -21.70 -21.15
CA TYR A 463 19.97 -22.17 -22.32
C TYR A 463 20.36 -21.00 -23.22
N PHE A 464 21.50 -21.21 -23.89
CA PHE A 464 21.91 -20.46 -25.05
C PHE A 464 21.57 -21.29 -26.31
N ILE A 465 21.09 -20.64 -27.36
CA ILE A 465 20.87 -21.21 -28.67
C ILE A 465 21.44 -20.28 -29.74
N ASN A 466 22.12 -20.84 -30.74
CA ASN A 466 22.73 -20.09 -31.84
C ASN A 466 21.76 -19.72 -32.98
N ILE A 467 20.54 -19.34 -32.62
CA ILE A 467 19.49 -18.77 -33.49
C ILE A 467 19.16 -17.36 -32.99
N GLY A 468 19.05 -16.39 -33.89
CA GLY A 468 18.77 -15.00 -33.58
C GLY A 468 17.90 -14.27 -34.60
N GLU A 469 17.82 -12.93 -34.49
CA GLU A 469 17.05 -12.09 -35.39
C GLU A 469 17.52 -12.19 -36.86
N ARG A 470 18.81 -12.39 -37.10
CA ARG A 470 19.36 -12.60 -38.45
C ARG A 470 18.89 -13.88 -39.12
N ASP A 471 18.47 -14.85 -38.33
CA ASP A 471 17.91 -16.10 -38.82
C ASP A 471 16.38 -15.99 -39.07
N GLY A 472 15.80 -14.78 -38.89
CA GLY A 472 14.39 -14.51 -39.09
C GLY A 472 13.51 -14.84 -37.89
N TYR A 473 14.10 -15.08 -36.71
CA TYR A 473 13.35 -15.41 -35.50
C TYR A 473 13.16 -14.19 -34.59
N ASP A 474 11.93 -13.94 -34.25
CA ASP A 474 11.56 -13.17 -33.06
C ASP A 474 11.33 -14.12 -31.87
N TRP A 475 11.01 -13.57 -30.69
CA TRP A 475 10.79 -14.36 -29.49
C TRP A 475 9.61 -15.34 -29.61
N ARG A 476 8.58 -15.03 -30.44
CA ARG A 476 7.41 -15.90 -30.65
C ARG A 476 7.77 -17.05 -31.58
N LEU A 477 8.34 -16.73 -32.71
CA LEU A 477 8.78 -17.72 -33.67
C LEU A 477 9.81 -18.67 -33.07
N LEU A 478 10.72 -18.16 -32.26
CA LEU A 478 11.67 -18.99 -31.54
C LEU A 478 10.99 -19.87 -30.48
N LYS A 479 10.03 -19.32 -29.73
CA LYS A 479 9.26 -20.08 -28.74
C LYS A 479 8.43 -21.19 -29.39
N ASP A 480 7.79 -20.91 -30.50
CA ASP A 480 7.01 -21.89 -31.27
C ASP A 480 7.93 -22.95 -31.89
N PHE A 481 9.05 -22.55 -32.48
CA PHE A 481 10.09 -23.47 -32.99
C PHE A 481 10.61 -24.44 -31.90
N LEU A 482 10.94 -23.91 -30.73
CA LEU A 482 11.39 -24.72 -29.60
C LEU A 482 10.29 -25.69 -29.13
N ARG A 483 9.06 -25.24 -29.05
CA ARG A 483 7.93 -26.09 -28.64
C ARG A 483 7.66 -27.23 -29.61
N GLU A 484 7.65 -26.94 -30.89
CA GLU A 484 7.41 -27.95 -31.93
C GLU A 484 8.48 -29.04 -31.96
N ASN A 485 9.73 -28.64 -31.77
CA ASN A 485 10.84 -29.57 -31.83
C ASN A 485 11.10 -30.35 -30.53
N ILE A 486 10.83 -29.71 -29.35
CA ILE A 486 11.05 -30.38 -28.06
C ILE A 486 9.78 -31.11 -27.61
N GLY A 487 8.60 -30.75 -28.12
CA GLY A 487 7.32 -31.31 -27.70
C GLY A 487 6.80 -30.74 -26.37
N LEU A 488 7.15 -29.49 -26.04
CA LEU A 488 6.79 -28.81 -24.78
C LEU A 488 5.47 -28.03 -24.86
N GLY A 489 4.82 -27.85 -23.74
CA GLY A 489 3.61 -27.05 -23.61
C GLY A 489 3.81 -25.55 -23.75
N LYS A 490 2.72 -24.80 -23.80
CA LYS A 490 2.77 -23.33 -24.02
C LYS A 490 3.51 -22.57 -22.92
N ASN A 491 3.52 -23.08 -21.69
CA ASN A 491 4.08 -22.40 -20.52
C ASN A 491 5.44 -22.96 -20.09
N ASP A 492 5.92 -24.03 -20.73
CA ASP A 492 7.15 -24.73 -20.31
C ASP A 492 8.43 -24.03 -20.80
N ILE A 493 8.27 -23.11 -21.77
CA ILE A 493 9.37 -22.26 -22.27
C ILE A 493 9.06 -20.81 -21.92
N PHE A 494 9.94 -20.18 -21.16
CA PHE A 494 9.78 -18.82 -20.66
C PHE A 494 11.10 -18.04 -20.69
N LYS A 495 11.04 -16.71 -20.47
CA LYS A 495 12.19 -15.80 -20.51
C LYS A 495 13.00 -15.89 -21.80
N VAL A 496 12.31 -16.00 -22.96
CA VAL A 496 12.94 -16.02 -24.28
C VAL A 496 13.49 -14.63 -24.61
N ASP A 497 14.79 -14.54 -24.85
CA ASP A 497 15.53 -13.29 -25.13
C ASP A 497 16.32 -13.46 -26.44
N VAL A 498 15.80 -12.92 -27.54
CA VAL A 498 16.39 -13.02 -28.88
C VAL A 498 17.37 -11.88 -29.10
N LYS A 499 18.56 -12.19 -29.59
CA LYS A 499 19.64 -11.29 -29.99
C LYS A 499 19.88 -11.40 -31.49
N ASP A 500 20.76 -10.57 -31.99
CA ASP A 500 21.10 -10.49 -33.41
C ASP A 500 21.46 -11.85 -34.05
N THR A 501 22.30 -12.66 -33.38
CA THR A 501 22.82 -13.94 -33.89
C THR A 501 22.62 -15.15 -33.00
N PHE A 502 22.03 -14.97 -31.83
CA PHE A 502 21.79 -16.02 -30.83
C PHE A 502 20.64 -15.62 -29.92
N SER A 503 20.15 -16.56 -29.12
CA SER A 503 19.09 -16.31 -28.15
C SER A 503 19.30 -17.03 -26.84
N PHE A 504 18.55 -16.62 -25.82
CA PHE A 504 18.43 -17.32 -24.56
C PHE A 504 16.97 -17.66 -24.27
N PHE A 505 16.76 -18.79 -23.58
CA PHE A 505 15.44 -19.16 -23.05
C PHE A 505 15.61 -20.00 -21.79
N ASN A 506 14.53 -20.12 -21.01
CA ASN A 506 14.50 -20.92 -19.79
C ASN A 506 13.42 -22.01 -19.91
N THR A 507 13.68 -23.17 -19.27
CA THR A 507 12.67 -24.18 -18.96
C THR A 507 12.78 -24.59 -17.50
N GLU A 508 11.84 -25.38 -17.00
CA GLU A 508 12.00 -26.06 -15.71
C GLU A 508 13.19 -27.03 -15.77
N ALA A 509 13.90 -27.18 -14.64
CA ALA A 509 15.12 -27.98 -14.57
C ALA A 509 14.91 -29.46 -14.94
N GLU A 510 13.69 -29.97 -14.69
CA GLU A 510 13.30 -31.35 -15.05
C GLU A 510 13.34 -31.61 -16.57
N MET A 511 13.17 -30.56 -17.38
CA MET A 511 13.20 -30.64 -18.85
C MET A 511 14.61 -30.59 -19.46
N THR A 512 15.65 -30.40 -18.61
CA THR A 512 17.01 -30.14 -19.10
C THR A 512 17.53 -31.23 -20.00
N GLN A 513 17.38 -32.50 -19.62
CA GLN A 513 17.86 -33.61 -20.41
C GLN A 513 17.15 -33.70 -21.77
N LEU A 514 15.82 -33.51 -21.78
CA LEU A 514 15.01 -33.52 -22.99
C LEU A 514 15.45 -32.43 -23.99
N VAL A 515 15.69 -31.20 -23.48
CA VAL A 515 16.15 -30.07 -24.31
C VAL A 515 17.51 -30.37 -24.95
N LEU A 516 18.47 -30.87 -24.19
CA LEU A 516 19.81 -31.16 -24.67
C LEU A 516 19.83 -32.33 -25.68
N ASP A 517 19.09 -33.40 -25.41
CA ASP A 517 19.00 -34.57 -26.27
C ASP A 517 18.34 -34.25 -27.61
N THR A 518 17.29 -33.38 -27.59
CA THR A 518 16.59 -32.97 -28.82
C THR A 518 17.49 -32.20 -29.78
N PHE A 519 18.42 -31.42 -29.29
CA PHE A 519 19.30 -30.57 -30.09
C PHE A 519 20.75 -31.09 -30.19
N ALA A 520 21.06 -32.31 -29.74
CA ALA A 520 22.42 -32.87 -29.76
C ALA A 520 23.00 -32.89 -31.18
N ASP A 521 22.21 -33.30 -32.19
CA ASP A 521 22.58 -33.38 -33.59
C ASP A 521 21.64 -32.64 -34.54
N PHE A 522 20.90 -31.62 -34.01
CA PHE A 522 19.89 -30.93 -34.77
C PHE A 522 20.46 -30.00 -35.84
N LYS A 523 19.95 -30.14 -37.07
CA LYS A 523 20.36 -29.31 -38.20
C LYS A 523 19.16 -28.63 -38.84
N MET A 524 19.29 -27.35 -39.13
CA MET A 524 18.32 -26.55 -39.84
C MET A 524 19.04 -25.91 -41.05
N ASP A 525 18.55 -26.13 -42.27
CA ASP A 525 19.11 -25.58 -43.51
C ASP A 525 20.65 -25.81 -43.66
N ASN A 526 21.13 -27.02 -43.39
CA ASN A 526 22.55 -27.40 -43.38
C ASN A 526 23.42 -26.73 -42.29
N ARG A 527 22.83 -25.96 -41.36
CA ARG A 527 23.52 -25.39 -40.20
C ARG A 527 23.22 -26.22 -38.95
N SER A 528 24.25 -26.57 -38.20
CA SER A 528 24.07 -27.19 -36.89
C SER A 528 23.57 -26.19 -35.88
N ILE A 529 22.47 -26.51 -35.23
CA ILE A 529 21.90 -25.73 -34.14
C ILE A 529 22.46 -26.27 -32.83
N HIS A 530 23.08 -25.40 -32.05
CA HIS A 530 23.69 -25.74 -30.77
C HIS A 530 22.93 -25.11 -29.65
N ILE A 531 22.55 -25.94 -28.66
CA ILE A 531 22.01 -25.50 -27.39
C ILE A 531 22.98 -25.85 -26.28
N GLU A 532 23.29 -24.89 -25.43
CA GLU A 532 24.16 -25.08 -24.27
C GLU A 532 23.50 -24.50 -23.02
N ILE A 533 23.72 -25.15 -21.87
CA ILE A 533 23.34 -24.55 -20.59
C ILE A 533 24.23 -23.32 -20.40
N SER A 534 23.60 -22.16 -20.32
CA SER A 534 24.28 -20.87 -20.14
C SER A 534 24.90 -20.79 -18.74
N GLN A 535 26.17 -21.22 -18.62
CA GLN A 535 26.98 -20.91 -17.45
C GLN A 535 27.42 -19.47 -17.56
N GLN A 536 27.02 -18.62 -16.61
CA GLN A 536 27.62 -17.30 -16.46
C GLN A 536 29.11 -17.46 -16.18
N LYS A 537 29.95 -17.19 -17.18
CA LYS A 537 31.37 -16.94 -16.93
C LYS A 537 31.50 -15.74 -16.03
N SER A 538 31.96 -15.94 -14.80
CA SER A 538 32.44 -14.89 -13.93
C SER A 538 33.43 -14.03 -14.73
N SER A 539 33.10 -12.73 -14.85
CA SER A 539 34.01 -11.72 -15.44
C SER A 539 35.18 -11.45 -14.48
N GLY A 540 36.09 -12.41 -14.35
CA GLY A 540 37.21 -12.40 -13.44
C GLY A 540 38.56 -12.76 -14.08
N ASP A 541 38.68 -12.70 -15.40
CA ASP A 541 40.01 -12.90 -16.02
C ASP A 541 40.19 -12.17 -17.37
N LYS A 542 40.14 -10.82 -17.29
CA LYS A 542 40.70 -9.93 -18.32
C LYS A 542 41.50 -8.85 -17.61
N GLY A 543 42.78 -9.12 -17.34
CA GLY A 543 43.60 -8.07 -16.75
C GLY A 543 44.99 -8.47 -16.34
N LYS A 544 45.70 -9.35 -17.11
CA LYS A 544 47.11 -9.57 -16.85
C LYS A 544 47.94 -9.85 -18.12
N LYS A 545 47.68 -9.16 -19.23
CA LYS A 545 48.58 -9.29 -20.41
C LYS A 545 48.86 -8.01 -21.20
N ASP A 546 48.53 -6.81 -20.73
CA ASP A 546 48.92 -5.55 -21.43
C ASP A 546 49.31 -4.44 -20.48
N LYS A 547 50.22 -4.69 -19.55
CA LYS A 547 50.84 -3.67 -18.70
C LYS A 547 52.37 -3.64 -18.80
N ARG A 548 53.01 -4.27 -19.81
CA ARG A 548 54.47 -4.16 -20.01
C ARG A 548 54.92 -3.15 -21.08
N ASP A 549 54.05 -2.69 -21.98
CA ASP A 549 54.46 -1.80 -23.09
C ASP A 549 54.02 -0.32 -22.94
N LYS A 550 53.56 0.09 -21.76
CA LYS A 550 53.23 1.53 -21.50
C LYS A 550 54.08 2.22 -20.44
N LYS A 551 55.13 1.56 -19.91
CA LYS A 551 56.02 2.16 -18.91
C LYS A 551 57.24 2.87 -19.52
N ASP A 552 57.58 2.61 -20.80
CA ASP A 552 58.73 3.19 -21.47
C ASP A 552 58.46 4.47 -22.27
N LYS A 553 57.22 4.96 -22.26
CA LYS A 553 56.88 6.26 -22.93
C LYS A 553 56.56 7.43 -22.01
N LYS A 554 56.61 7.26 -20.68
CA LYS A 554 56.32 8.35 -19.73
C LYS A 554 57.56 8.98 -19.14
N ASP A 555 58.75 8.36 -19.26
CA ASP A 555 60.00 8.88 -18.72
C ASP A 555 60.80 9.80 -19.67
N LYS A 556 60.25 10.16 -20.83
CA LYS A 556 60.89 11.08 -21.80
C LYS A 556 60.25 12.46 -21.91
N LYS A 557 59.29 12.81 -21.07
CA LYS A 557 58.59 14.12 -21.14
C LYS A 557 58.75 15.00 -19.90
N GLU A 558 59.52 14.57 -18.88
CA GLU A 558 59.77 15.37 -17.65
C GLU A 558 61.21 15.85 -17.49
N ARG A 559 61.90 16.16 -18.61
CA ARG A 559 63.23 16.83 -18.56
C ARG A 559 63.25 18.03 -19.51
N ARG A 560 62.43 19.02 -19.29
CA ARG A 560 62.63 20.39 -19.78
C ARG A 560 61.70 21.32 -18.97
N ASP A 561 62.40 22.28 -18.36
CA ASP A 561 61.89 23.48 -17.74
C ASP A 561 61.93 23.49 -16.20
N HIS A 562 63.19 23.59 -15.77
CA HIS A 562 63.55 24.30 -14.53
C HIS A 562 64.36 25.51 -14.92
N LYS A 563 63.86 26.70 -14.60
CA LYS A 563 64.70 27.82 -14.09
C LYS A 563 63.83 28.85 -13.37
N PRO A 564 64.41 29.51 -12.33
CA PRO A 564 63.67 30.15 -11.24
C PRO A 564 63.82 31.69 -11.30
N ALA A 565 62.99 32.36 -10.52
CA ALA A 565 63.25 33.72 -9.92
C ALA A 565 61.87 34.29 -9.53
N ASP A 566 61.62 35.03 -8.53
CA ASP A 566 62.38 35.59 -7.41
C ASP A 566 61.33 36.21 -6.44
N ARG A 567 61.78 36.36 -5.22
CA ARG A 567 61.07 36.96 -4.09
C ARG A 567 60.57 38.39 -4.36
N ARG A 568 59.47 38.82 -3.75
CA ARG A 568 59.46 39.98 -2.85
C ARG A 568 58.16 40.15 -2.06
N ASP A 569 58.38 40.37 -0.80
CA ASP A 569 57.54 40.83 0.30
C ASP A 569 56.65 42.04 0.04
N LYS A 570 55.51 42.13 0.74
CA LYS A 570 55.17 43.08 1.79
C LYS A 570 53.70 43.11 2.12
N LYS A 571 53.36 42.72 3.33
CA LYS A 571 52.84 43.50 4.45
C LYS A 571 51.67 44.45 4.18
N GLY A 572 50.62 44.25 4.99
CA GLY A 572 49.79 45.34 5.43
C GLY A 572 48.33 45.06 5.73
N ALA A 573 48.02 44.64 6.93
CA ALA A 573 46.75 44.98 7.60
C ALA A 573 46.93 46.42 8.17
N PRO A 574 45.94 47.11 8.76
CA PRO A 574 44.63 46.74 9.28
C PRO A 574 43.50 47.82 9.26
N LYS A 575 42.39 47.51 9.90
CA LYS A 575 41.48 48.37 10.71
C LYS A 575 40.26 49.08 10.09
N ARG A 576 39.10 48.66 10.62
CA ARG A 576 38.11 49.41 11.44
C ARG A 576 37.40 50.64 10.85
N LYS A 577 36.08 50.66 10.90
CA LYS A 577 35.14 51.36 11.83
C LYS A 577 33.80 51.52 11.11
N ASP A 578 32.72 51.08 11.70
CA ASP A 578 31.71 51.75 12.55
C ASP A 578 30.87 52.86 11.90
N ALA A 579 29.65 52.78 12.26
CA ALA A 579 28.63 53.81 12.50
C ALA A 579 27.46 53.80 11.51
N SER A 580 26.27 53.35 12.02
CA SER A 580 25.21 54.17 12.61
C SER A 580 24.60 55.18 11.62
N ASP A 581 23.35 55.23 11.40
CA ASP A 581 22.28 55.82 12.10
C ASP A 581 21.02 55.99 11.23
N THR A 582 19.91 55.59 11.77
CA THR A 582 18.69 56.33 12.08
C THR A 582 17.77 56.93 11.01
N PHE A 583 16.51 56.85 11.41
CA PHE A 583 15.33 57.69 11.10
C PHE A 583 14.56 57.36 9.83
N SER A 584 13.24 57.28 9.80
CA SER A 584 12.10 57.46 10.71
C SER A 584 10.80 57.38 9.90
N LYS A 585 9.73 56.88 10.53
CA LYS A 585 8.32 57.30 10.47
C LYS A 585 7.70 57.91 9.19
N LYS A 586 6.56 57.35 8.80
CA LYS A 586 5.22 57.98 8.69
C LYS A 586 4.24 56.96 8.05
N ARG A 587 3.29 56.41 8.73
CA ARG A 587 1.88 56.80 9.03
C ARG A 587 1.15 57.54 7.90
N LYS A 588 0.08 56.89 7.38
CA LYS A 588 -1.31 57.36 7.22
C LYS A 588 -2.06 56.34 6.34
N LYS A 589 -3.07 55.65 6.81
CA LYS A 589 -4.53 55.90 7.01
C LYS A 589 -5.31 56.05 5.70
N ARG A 590 -6.41 55.28 5.67
CA ARG A 590 -7.70 55.39 4.97
C ARG A 590 -7.76 54.68 3.61
N LYS A 591 -8.72 53.82 3.33
CA LYS A 591 -10.16 53.66 3.75
C LYS A 591 -10.48 52.18 3.95
#